data_0486d146ce7d294986f8af276fb382ff
#
_entry.id   0486d146ce7d294986f8af276fb382ff
#
_cell.length_a   1.000
_cell.length_b   1.000
_cell.length_c   1.000
_cell.angle_alpha   90.00
_cell.angle_beta   90.00
_cell.angle_gamma   90.00
#
_symmetry.space_group_name_H-M   'P 1'
#
loop_
_entity.id
_entity.type
_entity.pdbx_description
1 polymer ?
#
loop_
_entity_poly.entity_id
_entity_poly.type
_entity_poly.pdbx_seq_one_letter_code
_entity_poly.pdbx_strand_id
1 'polypeptide(L)'
;MSSLTVSLKAALRSPLLPFWLVIALLSLGRSSELGTFLCLVGVVLLFARHPSALREHAGARLLLWLLGAYVGAALLSAVDSLAPGKSWSTVAALLRYVPLGLYACFAIRREEKLSALYTAVAVVVGLWALDAWVQALTGWSLGGHADAERISGIFGATNLKLGPTLAVLSPFVLWAAHRHGGSKGLLAAFLLLLVPVLLSGSRASWLCYALVMLGFAWHLARTPLRFLAIVAVGMALMGLAGGVAWKTSDRFQLRMERSLQALHGSDQSVDTALSGRLDIWRTSVAMFKAHPINGVGVRAYRFAYPAFAPANDHFVVAESCGEGEGACHAHHWVLEVLTETGTLGLLLWLGAIGMAVAAWRRVGAQARARAFPVSLALGVMLFPLNTHLAFYSAWWGLLFAWLLGLWCAALYVQPNAAHGDVRA
;
A
#
# COMPACT_ATOMS: atom_id res chain seq x y z
N MET A 1 23.60 -29.35 10.21
CA MET A 1 22.14 -29.51 10.07
C MET A 1 21.31 -29.09 11.29
N SER A 2 21.85 -29.03 12.48
CA SER A 2 21.11 -28.75 13.75
C SER A 2 20.67 -27.28 13.93
N SER A 3 21.43 -26.29 13.49
CA SER A 3 21.12 -24.88 13.70
C SER A 3 19.96 -24.37 12.79
N LEU A 4 19.90 -24.83 11.57
CA LEU A 4 18.84 -24.46 10.61
C LEU A 4 17.48 -25.02 11.03
N THR A 5 17.42 -26.26 11.50
CA THR A 5 16.19 -26.91 12.00
C THR A 5 15.66 -26.27 13.27
N VAL A 6 16.54 -25.84 14.18
CA VAL A 6 16.17 -25.12 15.42
C VAL A 6 15.63 -23.72 15.05
N SER A 7 16.28 -23.01 14.13
CA SER A 7 15.83 -21.70 13.65
C SER A 7 14.47 -21.78 12.96
N LEU A 8 14.24 -22.79 12.11
CA LEU A 8 12.96 -22.99 11.42
C LEU A 8 11.82 -23.30 12.41
N LYS A 9 12.05 -24.17 13.40
CA LYS A 9 11.06 -24.49 14.45
C LYS A 9 10.72 -23.25 15.28
N ALA A 10 11.69 -22.39 15.59
CA ALA A 10 11.46 -21.14 16.31
C ALA A 10 10.65 -20.14 15.46
N ALA A 11 10.94 -20.02 14.17
CA ALA A 11 10.19 -19.19 13.25
C ALA A 11 8.73 -19.64 13.10
N LEU A 12 8.48 -20.95 12.97
CA LEU A 12 7.14 -21.53 12.88
C LEU A 12 6.30 -21.34 14.16
N ARG A 13 6.95 -21.19 15.33
CA ARG A 13 6.30 -20.89 16.62
C ARG A 13 6.17 -19.40 16.91
N SER A 14 6.68 -18.55 16.03
CA SER A 14 6.63 -17.10 16.22
C SER A 14 5.19 -16.59 16.17
N PRO A 15 4.74 -15.79 17.15
CA PRO A 15 3.43 -15.14 17.08
C PRO A 15 3.33 -14.12 15.95
N LEU A 16 4.43 -13.77 15.27
CA LEU A 16 4.43 -12.89 14.10
C LEU A 16 4.07 -13.62 12.81
N LEU A 17 4.18 -14.96 12.79
CA LEU A 17 4.01 -15.76 11.57
C LEU A 17 2.67 -15.53 10.86
N PRO A 18 1.49 -15.57 11.53
CA PRO A 18 0.21 -15.35 10.88
C PRO A 18 0.15 -13.98 10.17
N PHE A 19 0.60 -12.93 10.83
CA PHE A 19 0.57 -11.58 10.32
C PHE A 19 1.60 -11.36 9.19
N TRP A 20 2.78 -11.96 9.30
CA TRP A 20 3.80 -11.93 8.25
C TRP A 20 3.38 -12.70 7.00
N LEU A 21 2.70 -13.84 7.13
CA LEU A 21 2.21 -14.65 6.01
C LEU A 21 1.30 -13.86 5.07
N VAL A 22 0.56 -12.87 5.57
CA VAL A 22 -0.27 -12.01 4.72
C VAL A 22 0.58 -11.33 3.64
N ILE A 23 1.73 -10.78 4.01
CA ILE A 23 2.64 -10.14 3.05
C ILE A 23 3.42 -11.19 2.24
N ALA A 24 3.94 -12.24 2.90
CA ALA A 24 4.73 -13.27 2.22
C ALA A 24 3.97 -13.94 1.07
N LEU A 25 2.65 -14.11 1.22
CA LEU A 25 1.77 -14.75 0.24
C LEU A 25 1.02 -13.74 -0.65
N LEU A 26 1.27 -12.44 -0.50
CA LEU A 26 0.51 -11.39 -1.18
C LEU A 26 0.64 -11.46 -2.71
N SER A 27 1.79 -11.91 -3.23
CA SER A 27 2.02 -12.11 -4.65
C SER A 27 1.31 -13.34 -5.23
N LEU A 28 0.86 -14.27 -4.39
CA LEU A 28 0.28 -15.57 -4.78
C LEU A 28 -1.27 -15.54 -4.80
N GLY A 29 -1.86 -14.50 -5.33
CA GLY A 29 -3.30 -14.36 -5.48
C GLY A 29 -4.05 -14.28 -4.14
N ARG A 30 -4.95 -15.26 -3.88
CA ARG A 30 -5.75 -15.30 -2.63
C ARG A 30 -5.04 -15.99 -1.47
N SER A 31 -3.82 -16.49 -1.64
CA SER A 31 -3.10 -17.25 -0.59
C SER A 31 -2.83 -16.42 0.68
N SER A 32 -2.77 -15.09 0.57
CA SER A 32 -2.66 -14.17 1.72
C SER A 32 -3.83 -14.27 2.70
N GLU A 33 -5.00 -14.78 2.27
CA GLU A 33 -6.15 -15.03 3.15
C GLU A 33 -5.86 -16.10 4.21
N LEU A 34 -4.89 -16.99 3.98
CA LEU A 34 -4.43 -17.94 5.01
C LEU A 34 -3.89 -17.18 6.24
N GLY A 35 -3.03 -16.18 6.03
CA GLY A 35 -2.52 -15.34 7.11
C GLY A 35 -3.63 -14.59 7.83
N THR A 36 -4.60 -14.03 7.08
CA THR A 36 -5.77 -13.34 7.61
C THR A 36 -6.63 -14.27 8.48
N PHE A 37 -6.88 -15.48 8.01
CA PHE A 37 -7.62 -16.50 8.77
C PHE A 37 -6.91 -16.90 10.06
N LEU A 38 -5.59 -17.13 10.00
CA LEU A 38 -4.80 -17.44 11.20
C LEU A 38 -4.81 -16.28 12.21
N CYS A 39 -4.80 -15.03 11.74
CA CYS A 39 -4.95 -13.85 12.61
C CYS A 39 -6.34 -13.83 13.29
N LEU A 40 -7.41 -14.15 12.56
CA LEU A 40 -8.75 -14.28 13.14
C LEU A 40 -8.78 -15.33 14.26
N VAL A 41 -8.28 -16.54 13.99
CA VAL A 41 -8.21 -17.61 14.99
C VAL A 41 -7.41 -17.15 16.23
N GLY A 42 -6.27 -16.49 16.01
CA GLY A 42 -5.43 -15.97 17.09
C GLY A 42 -6.16 -14.93 17.97
N VAL A 43 -6.93 -14.04 17.37
CA VAL A 43 -7.72 -13.02 18.12
C VAL A 43 -8.87 -13.66 18.87
N VAL A 44 -9.58 -14.62 18.28
CA VAL A 44 -10.67 -15.37 18.96
C VAL A 44 -10.13 -16.11 20.18
N LEU A 45 -8.99 -16.82 20.04
CA LEU A 45 -8.36 -17.53 21.16
C LEU A 45 -7.84 -16.55 22.24
N LEU A 46 -7.34 -15.37 21.85
CA LEU A 46 -6.93 -14.36 22.80
C LEU A 46 -8.09 -13.85 23.64
N PHE A 47 -9.19 -13.48 23.00
CA PHE A 47 -10.36 -12.92 23.70
C PHE A 47 -11.12 -13.96 24.51
N ALA A 48 -11.12 -15.23 24.10
CA ALA A 48 -11.64 -16.33 24.91
C ALA A 48 -10.89 -16.48 26.24
N ARG A 49 -9.58 -16.17 26.26
CA ARG A 49 -8.75 -16.26 27.47
C ARG A 49 -8.65 -14.95 28.25
N HIS A 50 -8.71 -13.82 27.57
CA HIS A 50 -8.49 -12.49 28.12
C HIS A 50 -9.52 -11.48 27.55
N PRO A 51 -10.79 -11.49 28.01
CA PRO A 51 -11.85 -10.65 27.48
C PRO A 51 -11.58 -9.12 27.65
N SER A 52 -10.83 -8.74 28.69
CA SER A 52 -10.49 -7.33 28.97
C SER A 52 -9.36 -6.77 28.09
N ALA A 53 -8.62 -7.62 27.36
CA ALA A 53 -7.42 -7.24 26.62
C ALA A 53 -7.61 -6.01 25.69
N LEU A 54 -8.79 -5.89 25.07
CA LEU A 54 -9.12 -4.78 24.20
C LEU A 54 -9.14 -3.43 24.95
N ARG A 55 -9.68 -3.41 26.17
CA ARG A 55 -9.80 -2.17 26.97
C ARG A 55 -8.43 -1.65 27.41
N GLU A 56 -7.47 -2.53 27.58
CA GLU A 56 -6.14 -2.23 28.10
C GLU A 56 -5.16 -1.77 26.99
N HIS A 57 -5.46 -2.05 25.71
CA HIS A 57 -4.52 -1.80 24.63
C HIS A 57 -4.89 -0.57 23.79
N ALA A 58 -4.17 0.56 23.97
CA ALA A 58 -4.46 1.83 23.30
C ALA A 58 -4.40 1.71 21.75
N GLY A 59 -3.42 0.98 21.20
CA GLY A 59 -3.31 0.75 19.75
C GLY A 59 -4.49 -0.02 19.17
N ALA A 60 -5.01 -1.02 19.91
CA ALA A 60 -6.19 -1.78 19.48
C ALA A 60 -7.46 -0.91 19.47
N ARG A 61 -7.63 -0.03 20.48
CA ARG A 61 -8.74 0.92 20.50
C ARG A 61 -8.66 1.93 19.36
N LEU A 62 -7.48 2.49 19.10
CA LEU A 62 -7.26 3.39 17.96
C LEU A 62 -7.60 2.69 16.64
N LEU A 63 -7.12 1.47 16.44
CA LEU A 63 -7.40 0.67 15.25
C LEU A 63 -8.90 0.49 15.02
N LEU A 64 -9.66 0.16 16.08
CA LEU A 64 -11.11 -0.02 15.95
C LEU A 64 -11.83 1.25 15.50
N TRP A 65 -11.40 2.43 15.98
CA TRP A 65 -11.95 3.69 15.51
C TRP A 65 -11.62 3.95 14.04
N LEU A 66 -10.37 3.71 13.63
CA LEU A 66 -9.93 3.94 12.26
C LEU A 66 -10.60 2.96 11.27
N LEU A 67 -10.61 1.66 11.61
CA LEU A 67 -11.32 0.65 10.80
C LEU A 67 -12.83 0.82 10.89
N GLY A 68 -13.36 1.28 12.04
CA GLY A 68 -14.76 1.61 12.22
C GLY A 68 -15.22 2.70 11.24
N ALA A 69 -14.41 3.73 11.02
CA ALA A 69 -14.68 4.74 10.00
C ALA A 69 -14.66 4.15 8.58
N TYR A 70 -13.66 3.30 8.27
CA TYR A 70 -13.54 2.63 6.97
C TYR A 70 -14.72 1.71 6.65
N VAL A 71 -15.05 0.82 7.58
CA VAL A 71 -16.19 -0.11 7.44
C VAL A 71 -17.51 0.62 7.55
N GLY A 72 -17.61 1.62 8.43
CA GLY A 72 -18.80 2.43 8.62
C GLY A 72 -19.19 3.22 7.37
N ALA A 73 -18.23 3.82 6.68
CA ALA A 73 -18.46 4.48 5.40
C ALA A 73 -19.03 3.50 4.35
N ALA A 74 -18.42 2.31 4.25
CA ALA A 74 -18.88 1.26 3.35
C ALA A 74 -20.29 0.75 3.73
N LEU A 75 -20.57 0.59 5.03
CA LEU A 75 -21.87 0.14 5.53
C LEU A 75 -22.98 1.14 5.20
N LEU A 76 -22.75 2.42 5.48
CA LEU A 76 -23.72 3.48 5.18
C LEU A 76 -24.02 3.56 3.68
N SER A 77 -23.01 3.43 2.83
CA SER A 77 -23.18 3.47 1.38
C SER A 77 -23.86 2.22 0.79
N ALA A 78 -23.85 1.10 1.51
CA ALA A 78 -24.47 -0.14 1.04
C ALA A 78 -26.01 -0.13 1.14
N VAL A 79 -26.58 0.77 1.97
CA VAL A 79 -28.03 0.79 2.27
C VAL A 79 -28.86 1.11 1.03
N ASP A 80 -28.45 2.09 0.24
CA ASP A 80 -29.12 2.57 -0.99
C ASP A 80 -28.24 2.41 -2.25
N SER A 81 -27.35 1.42 -2.23
CA SER A 81 -26.42 1.14 -3.30
C SER A 81 -27.10 0.79 -4.62
N LEU A 82 -26.55 1.29 -5.73
CA LEU A 82 -26.97 0.91 -7.10
C LEU A 82 -26.59 -0.54 -7.47
N ALA A 83 -25.71 -1.18 -6.68
CA ALA A 83 -25.36 -2.60 -6.80
C ALA A 83 -25.38 -3.29 -5.42
N PRO A 84 -26.58 -3.51 -4.80
CA PRO A 84 -26.71 -3.93 -3.41
C PRO A 84 -25.95 -5.22 -3.08
N GLY A 85 -26.08 -6.24 -3.92
CA GLY A 85 -25.39 -7.54 -3.73
C GLY A 85 -23.87 -7.38 -3.65
N LYS A 86 -23.28 -6.51 -4.50
CA LYS A 86 -21.86 -6.23 -4.48
C LYS A 86 -21.45 -5.44 -3.25
N SER A 87 -22.20 -4.43 -2.88
CA SER A 87 -21.90 -3.59 -1.72
C SER A 87 -21.97 -4.37 -0.41
N TRP A 88 -23.05 -5.12 -0.17
CA TRP A 88 -23.18 -5.94 1.03
C TRP A 88 -22.15 -7.04 1.14
N SER A 89 -21.81 -7.72 0.02
CA SER A 89 -20.70 -8.69 0.01
C SER A 89 -19.35 -8.04 0.31
N THR A 90 -19.15 -6.80 -0.13
CA THR A 90 -17.94 -6.03 0.18
C THR A 90 -17.91 -5.68 1.68
N VAL A 91 -19.00 -5.15 2.25
CA VAL A 91 -19.07 -4.84 3.70
C VAL A 91 -18.74 -6.08 4.53
N ALA A 92 -19.36 -7.23 4.23
CA ALA A 92 -19.07 -8.49 4.91
C ALA A 92 -17.58 -8.87 4.79
N ALA A 93 -16.99 -8.69 3.60
CA ALA A 93 -15.59 -8.96 3.36
C ALA A 93 -14.66 -8.01 4.14
N LEU A 94 -15.01 -6.75 4.36
CA LEU A 94 -14.20 -5.79 5.12
C LEU A 94 -14.08 -6.14 6.60
N LEU A 95 -15.06 -6.84 7.17
CA LEU A 95 -15.05 -7.21 8.60
C LEU A 95 -13.85 -8.09 8.97
N ARG A 96 -13.29 -8.88 8.04
CA ARG A 96 -12.09 -9.68 8.27
C ARG A 96 -10.83 -8.86 8.57
N TYR A 97 -10.83 -7.57 8.24
CA TYR A 97 -9.70 -6.69 8.51
C TYR A 97 -9.60 -6.29 9.98
N VAL A 98 -10.70 -6.36 10.73
CA VAL A 98 -10.70 -6.05 12.16
C VAL A 98 -9.82 -7.04 12.93
N PRO A 99 -10.03 -8.37 12.87
CA PRO A 99 -9.15 -9.31 13.55
C PRO A 99 -7.72 -9.30 13.01
N LEU A 100 -7.51 -9.05 11.71
CA LEU A 100 -6.18 -8.91 11.15
C LEU A 100 -5.37 -7.81 11.87
N GLY A 101 -5.93 -6.61 11.96
CA GLY A 101 -5.25 -5.48 12.58
C GLY A 101 -5.14 -5.62 14.11
N LEU A 102 -6.17 -6.16 14.79
CA LEU A 102 -6.12 -6.46 16.21
C LEU A 102 -5.00 -7.46 16.53
N TYR A 103 -4.84 -8.50 15.71
CA TYR A 103 -3.76 -9.46 15.87
C TYR A 103 -2.39 -8.77 15.89
N ALA A 104 -2.15 -7.82 14.98
CA ALA A 104 -0.90 -7.04 14.98
C ALA A 104 -0.66 -6.35 16.33
N CYS A 105 -1.67 -5.66 16.85
CA CYS A 105 -1.57 -4.94 18.12
C CYS A 105 -1.19 -5.88 19.29
N PHE A 106 -1.73 -7.09 19.33
CA PHE A 106 -1.47 -8.03 20.43
C PHE A 106 -0.24 -8.90 20.21
N ALA A 107 0.16 -9.20 18.99
CA ALA A 107 1.35 -9.98 18.68
C ALA A 107 2.65 -9.16 18.78
N ILE A 108 2.59 -7.85 18.44
CA ILE A 108 3.75 -6.96 18.37
C ILE A 108 3.80 -6.11 19.65
N ARG A 109 4.15 -6.73 20.78
CA ARG A 109 4.19 -6.04 22.09
C ARG A 109 5.54 -5.41 22.41
N ARG A 110 6.63 -5.84 21.78
CA ARG A 110 8.00 -5.38 22.05
C ARG A 110 8.67 -4.89 20.78
N GLU A 111 9.58 -3.94 20.93
CA GLU A 111 10.32 -3.33 19.82
C GLU A 111 11.15 -4.36 19.02
N GLU A 112 11.68 -5.40 19.68
CA GLU A 112 12.39 -6.51 19.01
C GLU A 112 11.50 -7.20 17.97
N LYS A 113 10.23 -7.51 18.34
CA LYS A 113 9.27 -8.15 17.44
C LYS A 113 8.89 -7.25 16.29
N LEU A 114 8.72 -5.93 16.54
CA LEU A 114 8.48 -4.96 15.48
C LEU A 114 9.64 -4.90 14.49
N SER A 115 10.86 -4.81 15.00
CA SER A 115 12.08 -4.78 14.20
C SER A 115 12.27 -6.07 13.39
N ALA A 116 12.01 -7.25 14.02
CA ALA A 116 12.06 -8.54 13.35
C ALA A 116 11.03 -8.64 12.21
N LEU A 117 9.80 -8.14 12.43
CA LEU A 117 8.77 -8.10 11.40
C LEU A 117 9.16 -7.18 10.24
N TYR A 118 9.67 -5.98 10.52
CA TYR A 118 10.15 -5.06 9.49
C TYR A 118 11.24 -5.69 8.63
N THR A 119 12.20 -6.38 9.25
CA THR A 119 13.27 -7.09 8.54
C THR A 119 12.70 -8.26 7.71
N ALA A 120 11.74 -9.02 8.26
CA ALA A 120 11.11 -10.12 7.54
C ALA A 120 10.31 -9.65 6.31
N VAL A 121 9.62 -8.51 6.42
CA VAL A 121 8.94 -7.86 5.28
C VAL A 121 9.97 -7.36 4.27
N ALA A 122 11.06 -6.73 4.73
CA ALA A 122 12.13 -6.26 3.86
C ALA A 122 12.75 -7.39 3.03
N VAL A 123 12.93 -8.58 3.61
CA VAL A 123 13.44 -9.76 2.90
C VAL A 123 12.45 -10.18 1.80
N VAL A 124 11.15 -10.29 2.10
CA VAL A 124 10.13 -10.67 1.11
C VAL A 124 10.10 -9.68 -0.05
N VAL A 125 10.03 -8.37 0.25
CA VAL A 125 9.99 -7.31 -0.78
C VAL A 125 11.29 -7.26 -1.57
N GLY A 126 12.44 -7.49 -0.91
CA GLY A 126 13.74 -7.63 -1.56
C GLY A 126 13.79 -8.80 -2.54
N LEU A 127 13.22 -9.96 -2.18
CA LEU A 127 13.11 -11.11 -3.08
C LEU A 127 12.20 -10.82 -4.29
N TRP A 128 11.09 -10.10 -4.10
CA TRP A 128 10.27 -9.64 -5.23
C TRP A 128 11.03 -8.69 -6.16
N ALA A 129 11.84 -7.80 -5.59
CA ALA A 129 12.67 -6.89 -6.38
C ALA A 129 13.77 -7.66 -7.15
N LEU A 130 14.39 -8.68 -6.55
CA LEU A 130 15.37 -9.54 -7.22
C LEU A 130 14.74 -10.34 -8.36
N ASP A 131 13.55 -10.93 -8.16
CA ASP A 131 12.81 -11.62 -9.20
C ASP A 131 12.46 -10.67 -10.37
N ALA A 132 12.08 -9.43 -10.05
CA ALA A 132 11.85 -8.41 -11.06
C ALA A 132 13.13 -8.01 -11.82
N TRP A 133 14.30 -8.02 -11.17
CA TRP A 133 15.59 -7.86 -11.82
C TRP A 133 15.91 -9.02 -12.78
N VAL A 134 15.65 -10.26 -12.35
CA VAL A 134 15.79 -11.43 -13.23
C VAL A 134 14.91 -11.24 -14.47
N GLN A 135 13.65 -10.82 -14.29
CA GLN A 135 12.76 -10.56 -15.41
C GLN A 135 13.27 -9.43 -16.34
N ALA A 136 13.84 -8.38 -15.76
CA ALA A 136 14.40 -7.28 -16.53
C ALA A 136 15.58 -7.70 -17.41
N LEU A 137 16.42 -8.63 -16.93
CA LEU A 137 17.62 -9.10 -17.61
C LEU A 137 17.36 -10.25 -18.59
N THR A 138 16.42 -11.14 -18.25
CA THR A 138 16.19 -12.39 -19.03
C THR A 138 14.86 -12.39 -19.77
N GLY A 139 13.96 -11.45 -19.48
CA GLY A 139 12.57 -11.45 -19.96
C GLY A 139 11.66 -12.40 -19.21
N TRP A 140 12.14 -13.17 -18.22
CA TRP A 140 11.39 -14.19 -17.51
C TRP A 140 11.54 -14.07 -15.98
N SER A 141 10.48 -14.40 -15.23
CA SER A 141 10.42 -14.39 -13.76
C SER A 141 9.61 -15.55 -13.23
N LEU A 142 9.49 -15.67 -11.91
CA LEU A 142 8.59 -16.64 -11.27
C LEU A 142 7.11 -16.42 -11.63
N GLY A 143 6.70 -15.22 -12.01
CA GLY A 143 5.37 -14.88 -12.49
C GLY A 143 5.17 -15.06 -14.00
N GLY A 144 6.21 -15.51 -14.74
CA GLY A 144 6.18 -15.74 -16.19
C GLY A 144 6.94 -14.67 -17.00
N HIS A 145 6.62 -14.58 -18.27
CA HIS A 145 7.26 -13.65 -19.20
C HIS A 145 6.89 -12.20 -18.93
N ALA A 146 7.81 -11.30 -19.23
CA ALA A 146 7.55 -9.86 -19.20
C ALA A 146 6.57 -9.48 -20.34
N ASP A 147 5.70 -8.52 -20.07
CA ASP A 147 4.89 -7.85 -21.07
C ASP A 147 5.78 -6.99 -22.00
N ALA A 148 5.28 -6.65 -23.20
CA ALA A 148 5.97 -5.77 -24.13
C ALA A 148 6.30 -4.39 -23.52
N GLU A 149 5.43 -3.85 -22.67
CA GLU A 149 5.58 -2.49 -22.12
C GLU A 149 6.13 -2.42 -20.70
N ARG A 150 6.17 -3.55 -19.93
CA ARG A 150 6.49 -3.52 -18.50
C ARG A 150 6.95 -4.86 -17.95
N ILE A 151 7.64 -4.80 -16.82
CA ILE A 151 7.91 -5.98 -16.00
C ILE A 151 6.88 -6.08 -14.89
N SER A 152 6.54 -7.30 -14.48
CA SER A 152 5.55 -7.63 -13.46
C SER A 152 6.09 -8.53 -12.35
N GLY A 153 7.29 -9.09 -12.54
CA GLY A 153 7.92 -10.02 -11.60
C GLY A 153 6.99 -11.16 -11.22
N ILE A 154 7.11 -11.62 -9.99
CA ILE A 154 6.32 -12.71 -9.40
C ILE A 154 4.79 -12.48 -9.42
N PHE A 155 4.32 -11.25 -9.67
CA PHE A 155 2.88 -10.95 -9.71
C PHE A 155 2.18 -11.44 -10.98
N GLY A 156 2.91 -11.80 -12.03
CA GLY A 156 2.37 -12.33 -13.29
C GLY A 156 2.17 -11.27 -14.38
N ALA A 157 2.27 -11.70 -15.64
CA ALA A 157 2.40 -10.85 -16.83
C ALA A 157 1.28 -9.79 -16.97
N THR A 158 0.04 -10.11 -16.61
CA THR A 158 -1.12 -9.20 -16.72
C THR A 158 -1.35 -8.36 -15.45
N ASN A 159 -0.51 -8.52 -14.42
CA ASN A 159 -0.73 -7.94 -13.12
C ASN A 159 0.14 -6.70 -12.87
N LEU A 160 -0.51 -5.53 -12.79
CA LEU A 160 0.15 -4.23 -12.64
C LEU A 160 0.56 -3.88 -11.21
N LYS A 161 0.62 -4.86 -10.30
CA LYS A 161 0.81 -4.61 -8.87
C LYS A 161 2.28 -4.47 -8.46
N LEU A 162 3.25 -4.92 -9.27
CA LEU A 162 4.67 -4.89 -8.89
C LEU A 162 5.14 -3.50 -8.46
N GLY A 163 5.09 -2.53 -9.36
CA GLY A 163 5.60 -1.17 -9.11
C GLY A 163 4.93 -0.50 -7.91
N PRO A 164 3.57 -0.43 -7.85
CA PRO A 164 2.86 0.15 -6.71
C PRO A 164 3.17 -0.54 -5.38
N THR A 165 3.30 -1.87 -5.38
CA THR A 165 3.60 -2.64 -4.17
C THR A 165 5.04 -2.39 -3.69
N LEU A 166 6.01 -2.42 -4.62
CA LEU A 166 7.40 -2.10 -4.29
C LEU A 166 7.51 -0.67 -3.75
N ALA A 167 6.84 0.31 -4.36
CA ALA A 167 6.88 1.69 -3.90
C ALA A 167 6.31 1.84 -2.47
N VAL A 168 5.13 1.23 -2.21
CA VAL A 168 4.47 1.30 -0.89
C VAL A 168 5.26 0.57 0.20
N LEU A 169 5.86 -0.58 -0.10
CA LEU A 169 6.60 -1.39 0.87
C LEU A 169 8.11 -1.10 0.92
N SER A 170 8.63 -0.27 0.02
CA SER A 170 10.05 0.15 0.01
C SER A 170 10.56 0.71 1.33
N PRO A 171 9.76 1.44 2.17
CA PRO A 171 10.23 1.94 3.45
C PRO A 171 10.79 0.86 4.37
N PHE A 172 10.26 -0.37 4.32
CA PHE A 172 10.76 -1.49 5.14
C PHE A 172 12.14 -1.96 4.67
N VAL A 173 12.34 -2.06 3.34
CA VAL A 173 13.63 -2.47 2.75
C VAL A 173 14.71 -1.43 3.04
N LEU A 174 14.39 -0.15 2.81
CA LEU A 174 15.31 0.96 3.06
C LEU A 174 15.68 1.07 4.54
N TRP A 175 14.69 0.91 5.43
CA TRP A 175 14.91 0.94 6.88
C TRP A 175 15.81 -0.23 7.33
N ALA A 176 15.51 -1.45 6.89
CA ALA A 176 16.32 -2.62 7.25
C ALA A 176 17.75 -2.51 6.72
N ALA A 177 17.91 -2.10 5.48
CA ALA A 177 19.20 -1.93 4.85
C ALA A 177 20.04 -0.82 5.53
N HIS A 178 19.39 0.31 5.90
CA HIS A 178 20.06 1.36 6.66
C HIS A 178 20.49 0.88 8.06
N ARG A 179 19.61 0.14 8.74
CA ARG A 179 19.88 -0.39 10.09
C ARG A 179 21.06 -1.36 10.12
N HIS A 180 21.21 -2.23 9.13
CA HIS A 180 22.24 -3.27 9.10
C HIS A 180 23.49 -2.89 8.31
N GLY A 181 23.39 -2.02 7.32
CA GLY A 181 24.48 -1.64 6.42
C GLY A 181 24.76 -0.14 6.35
N GLY A 182 24.11 0.67 7.20
CA GLY A 182 24.28 2.13 7.21
C GLY A 182 23.97 2.77 5.85
N SER A 183 24.70 3.82 5.49
CA SER A 183 24.48 4.55 4.22
C SER A 183 24.78 3.69 2.99
N LYS A 184 25.73 2.75 3.08
CA LYS A 184 26.04 1.83 1.95
C LYS A 184 24.89 0.85 1.72
N GLY A 185 24.35 0.28 2.78
CA GLY A 185 23.16 -0.58 2.71
C GLY A 185 21.94 0.16 2.16
N LEU A 186 21.73 1.40 2.61
CA LEU A 186 20.64 2.23 2.10
C LEU A 186 20.76 2.50 0.60
N LEU A 187 21.98 2.84 0.11
CA LEU A 187 22.24 3.06 -1.31
C LEU A 187 22.01 1.78 -2.12
N ALA A 188 22.48 0.64 -1.64
CA ALA A 188 22.25 -0.66 -2.30
C ALA A 188 20.75 -0.99 -2.39
N ALA A 189 19.99 -0.81 -1.32
CA ALA A 189 18.55 -1.02 -1.30
C ALA A 189 17.81 -0.04 -2.22
N PHE A 190 18.24 1.22 -2.26
CA PHE A 190 17.72 2.21 -3.19
C PHE A 190 17.87 1.76 -4.65
N LEU A 191 19.06 1.34 -5.05
CA LEU A 191 19.33 0.88 -6.43
C LEU A 191 18.61 -0.43 -6.74
N LEU A 192 18.52 -1.35 -5.77
CA LEU A 192 17.79 -2.61 -5.91
C LEU A 192 16.31 -2.37 -6.26
N LEU A 193 15.68 -1.38 -5.63
CA LEU A 193 14.26 -1.08 -5.83
C LEU A 193 14.00 -0.15 -7.02
N LEU A 194 14.92 0.79 -7.30
CA LEU A 194 14.75 1.83 -8.30
C LEU A 194 14.44 1.25 -9.68
N VAL A 195 15.27 0.31 -10.15
CA VAL A 195 15.16 -0.24 -11.51
C VAL A 195 13.85 -1.02 -11.70
N PRO A 196 13.45 -1.95 -10.83
CA PRO A 196 12.14 -2.60 -10.93
C PRO A 196 10.97 -1.61 -10.89
N VAL A 197 11.04 -0.58 -10.06
CA VAL A 197 9.98 0.45 -10.00
C VAL A 197 9.90 1.22 -11.31
N LEU A 198 11.04 1.63 -11.90
CA LEU A 198 11.06 2.31 -13.20
C LEU A 198 10.51 1.42 -14.33
N LEU A 199 11.00 0.17 -14.42
CA LEU A 199 10.63 -0.76 -15.49
C LEU A 199 9.23 -1.38 -15.32
N SER A 200 8.60 -1.22 -14.14
CA SER A 200 7.18 -1.59 -13.94
C SER A 200 6.22 -0.78 -14.80
N GLY A 201 6.69 0.31 -15.43
CA GLY A 201 5.91 1.17 -16.32
C GLY A 201 4.80 1.98 -15.62
N SER A 202 4.80 2.06 -14.28
CA SER A 202 3.82 2.79 -13.50
C SER A 202 4.35 4.14 -13.04
N ARG A 203 3.93 5.22 -13.68
CA ARG A 203 4.32 6.60 -13.33
C ARG A 203 3.93 6.97 -11.89
N ALA A 204 2.76 6.53 -11.43
CA ALA A 204 2.34 6.71 -10.05
C ALA A 204 3.32 6.05 -9.07
N SER A 205 3.87 4.87 -9.41
CA SER A 205 4.88 4.20 -8.58
C SER A 205 6.20 4.95 -8.56
N TRP A 206 6.60 5.58 -9.66
CA TRP A 206 7.79 6.45 -9.71
C TRP A 206 7.65 7.63 -8.75
N LEU A 207 6.49 8.31 -8.79
CA LEU A 207 6.19 9.41 -7.88
C LEU A 207 6.14 8.94 -6.43
N CYS A 208 5.45 7.84 -6.14
CA CYS A 208 5.37 7.26 -4.80
C CYS A 208 6.77 6.89 -4.26
N TYR A 209 7.61 6.30 -5.09
CA TYR A 209 8.97 5.95 -4.70
C TYR A 209 9.84 7.20 -4.45
N ALA A 210 9.72 8.23 -5.28
CA ALA A 210 10.37 9.52 -5.06
C ALA A 210 9.95 10.15 -3.71
N LEU A 211 8.65 10.09 -3.36
CA LEU A 211 8.15 10.56 -2.07
C LEU A 211 8.73 9.76 -0.90
N VAL A 212 8.89 8.44 -1.05
CA VAL A 212 9.59 7.61 -0.05
C VAL A 212 11.03 8.10 0.14
N MET A 213 11.73 8.37 -0.94
CA MET A 213 13.12 8.85 -0.88
C MET A 213 13.22 10.23 -0.23
N LEU A 214 12.27 11.14 -0.53
CA LEU A 214 12.18 12.44 0.14
C LEU A 214 11.91 12.27 1.65
N GLY A 215 11.01 11.34 2.03
CA GLY A 215 10.73 11.01 3.42
C GLY A 215 11.97 10.50 4.17
N PHE A 216 12.74 9.60 3.54
CA PHE A 216 14.03 9.13 4.11
C PHE A 216 15.08 10.23 4.15
N ALA A 217 15.21 11.03 3.10
CA ALA A 217 16.13 12.18 3.09
C ALA A 217 15.82 13.14 4.24
N TRP A 218 14.54 13.45 4.46
CA TRP A 218 14.09 14.28 5.58
C TRP A 218 14.40 13.63 6.94
N HIS A 219 14.13 12.35 7.09
CA HIS A 219 14.36 11.62 8.34
C HIS A 219 15.85 11.53 8.71
N LEU A 220 16.73 11.36 7.72
CA LEU A 220 18.17 11.22 7.92
C LEU A 220 18.92 12.55 7.96
N ALA A 221 18.37 13.59 7.35
CA ALA A 221 19.01 14.90 7.29
C ALA A 221 18.90 15.60 8.65
N ARG A 222 20.03 15.98 9.21
CA ARG A 222 20.11 16.80 10.44
C ARG A 222 20.16 18.29 10.13
N THR A 223 20.41 18.67 8.88
CA THR A 223 20.53 20.06 8.42
C THR A 223 19.91 20.20 7.04
N PRO A 224 19.40 21.39 6.66
CA PRO A 224 18.86 21.64 5.32
C PRO A 224 19.88 21.33 4.19
N LEU A 225 21.14 21.65 4.41
CA LEU A 225 22.19 21.36 3.41
C LEU A 225 22.38 19.85 3.17
N ARG A 226 22.34 19.04 4.24
CA ARG A 226 22.38 17.57 4.10
C ARG A 226 21.14 17.03 3.39
N PHE A 227 19.97 17.58 3.69
CA PHE A 227 18.75 17.23 2.97
C PHE A 227 18.90 17.48 1.47
N LEU A 228 19.30 18.69 1.08
CA LEU A 228 19.52 19.05 -0.32
C LEU A 228 20.59 18.17 -0.98
N ALA A 229 21.68 17.85 -0.29
CA ALA A 229 22.72 16.96 -0.81
C ALA A 229 22.18 15.54 -1.06
N ILE A 230 21.42 14.96 -0.12
CA ILE A 230 20.80 13.62 -0.29
C ILE A 230 19.82 13.63 -1.47
N VAL A 231 19.00 14.67 -1.58
CA VAL A 231 18.04 14.83 -2.69
C VAL A 231 18.78 14.98 -4.02
N ALA A 232 19.83 15.79 -4.08
CA ALA A 232 20.63 15.97 -5.30
C ALA A 232 21.29 14.66 -5.77
N VAL A 233 21.88 13.90 -4.83
CA VAL A 233 22.45 12.57 -5.15
C VAL A 233 21.35 11.61 -5.62
N GLY A 234 20.20 11.58 -4.95
CA GLY A 234 19.06 10.76 -5.35
C GLY A 234 18.56 11.11 -6.75
N MET A 235 18.44 12.40 -7.08
CA MET A 235 18.04 12.86 -8.41
C MET A 235 19.08 12.50 -9.48
N ALA A 236 20.37 12.65 -9.18
CA ALA A 236 21.44 12.26 -10.09
C ALA A 236 21.42 10.75 -10.40
N LEU A 237 21.20 9.90 -9.37
CA LEU A 237 21.08 8.46 -9.53
C LEU A 237 19.83 8.07 -10.31
N MET A 238 18.69 8.71 -10.04
CA MET A 238 17.45 8.50 -10.80
C MET A 238 17.62 8.94 -12.26
N GLY A 239 18.27 10.07 -12.51
CA GLY A 239 18.57 10.55 -13.85
C GLY A 239 19.52 9.60 -14.61
N LEU A 240 20.55 9.09 -13.95
CA LEU A 240 21.46 8.10 -14.52
C LEU A 240 20.73 6.78 -14.85
N ALA A 241 19.96 6.26 -13.89
CA ALA A 241 19.16 5.03 -14.09
C ALA A 241 18.11 5.22 -15.20
N GLY A 242 17.44 6.38 -15.23
CA GLY A 242 16.50 6.75 -16.29
C GLY A 242 17.20 6.86 -17.65
N GLY A 243 18.39 7.46 -17.72
CA GLY A 243 19.18 7.56 -18.94
C GLY A 243 19.66 6.19 -19.46
N VAL A 244 20.06 5.29 -18.56
CA VAL A 244 20.39 3.89 -18.91
C VAL A 244 19.13 3.18 -19.41
N ALA A 245 18.01 3.26 -18.66
CA ALA A 245 16.75 2.65 -19.05
C ALA A 245 16.25 3.17 -20.40
N TRP A 246 16.42 4.46 -20.69
CA TRP A 246 16.11 5.05 -21.99
C TRP A 246 16.92 4.42 -23.13
N LYS A 247 18.19 4.13 -22.91
CA LYS A 247 19.06 3.53 -23.96
C LYS A 247 18.90 2.02 -24.11
N THR A 248 18.42 1.33 -23.08
CA THR A 248 18.44 -0.15 -23.03
C THR A 248 17.06 -0.78 -22.98
N SER A 249 15.98 0.01 -22.85
CA SER A 249 14.62 -0.52 -22.67
C SER A 249 13.60 0.26 -23.50
N ASP A 250 13.16 -0.35 -24.61
CA ASP A 250 12.09 0.18 -25.46
C ASP A 250 10.79 0.40 -24.64
N ARG A 251 10.55 -0.44 -23.62
CA ARG A 251 9.42 -0.30 -22.69
C ARG A 251 9.45 1.02 -21.94
N PHE A 252 10.64 1.41 -21.46
CA PHE A 252 10.82 2.66 -20.75
C PHE A 252 10.69 3.86 -21.70
N GLN A 253 11.26 3.78 -22.91
CA GLN A 253 11.13 4.82 -23.95
C GLN A 253 9.66 5.10 -24.26
N LEU A 254 8.89 4.07 -24.63
CA LEU A 254 7.47 4.20 -24.94
C LEU A 254 6.67 4.89 -23.81
N ARG A 255 6.98 4.56 -22.56
CA ARG A 255 6.31 5.18 -21.41
C ARG A 255 6.70 6.63 -21.20
N MET A 256 7.96 6.96 -21.40
CA MET A 256 8.45 8.32 -21.25
C MET A 256 7.92 9.20 -22.38
N GLU A 257 7.93 8.73 -23.63
CA GLU A 257 7.37 9.45 -24.78
C GLU A 257 5.90 9.78 -24.59
N ARG A 258 5.08 8.81 -24.17
CA ARG A 258 3.68 9.05 -23.80
C ARG A 258 3.52 10.08 -22.69
N SER A 259 4.47 10.13 -21.73
CA SER A 259 4.44 11.13 -20.67
C SER A 259 4.82 12.53 -21.15
N LEU A 260 5.76 12.61 -22.08
CA LEU A 260 6.19 13.87 -22.70
C LEU A 260 5.11 14.48 -23.62
N GLN A 261 4.23 13.65 -24.19
CA GLN A 261 3.08 14.14 -24.99
C GLN A 261 2.18 15.11 -24.22
N ALA A 262 2.10 15.01 -22.89
CA ALA A 262 1.38 15.97 -22.05
C ALA A 262 1.87 17.42 -22.21
N LEU A 263 3.14 17.60 -22.58
CA LEU A 263 3.74 18.92 -22.75
C LEU A 263 3.18 19.68 -24.00
N HIS A 264 2.51 18.97 -24.91
CA HIS A 264 1.87 19.60 -26.08
C HIS A 264 0.60 20.39 -25.75
N GLY A 265 0.07 20.28 -24.50
CA GLY A 265 -0.94 21.20 -23.95
C GLY A 265 -2.37 21.05 -24.48
N SER A 266 -2.69 20.11 -25.36
CA SER A 266 -4.07 19.82 -25.75
C SER A 266 -4.75 18.89 -24.73
N ASP A 267 -6.08 19.04 -24.54
CA ASP A 267 -6.86 18.13 -23.65
C ASP A 267 -6.64 16.67 -24.01
N GLN A 268 -6.58 16.37 -25.30
CA GLN A 268 -6.34 15.01 -25.80
C GLN A 268 -4.93 14.49 -25.48
N SER A 269 -3.91 15.34 -25.54
CA SER A 269 -2.54 14.96 -25.20
C SER A 269 -2.37 14.77 -23.70
N VAL A 270 -3.03 15.60 -22.90
CA VAL A 270 -3.05 15.47 -21.43
C VAL A 270 -3.78 14.18 -21.03
N ASP A 271 -4.93 13.87 -21.62
CA ASP A 271 -5.68 12.65 -21.33
C ASP A 271 -4.91 11.40 -21.75
N THR A 272 -4.26 11.39 -22.91
CA THR A 272 -3.36 10.32 -23.34
C THR A 272 -2.23 10.11 -22.33
N ALA A 273 -1.62 11.21 -21.86
CA ALA A 273 -0.59 11.13 -20.82
C ALA A 273 -1.13 10.65 -19.48
N LEU A 274 -2.38 10.95 -19.15
CA LEU A 274 -3.08 10.44 -17.97
C LEU A 274 -3.71 9.05 -18.18
N SER A 275 -3.56 8.46 -19.37
CA SER A 275 -4.11 7.13 -19.73
C SER A 275 -5.64 7.08 -19.62
N GLY A 276 -6.34 8.06 -20.17
CA GLY A 276 -7.80 8.15 -20.21
C GLY A 276 -8.48 8.50 -18.88
N ARG A 277 -7.72 9.03 -17.89
CA ARG A 277 -8.28 9.28 -16.56
C ARG A 277 -9.12 10.53 -16.45
N LEU A 278 -9.01 11.48 -17.36
CA LEU A 278 -9.84 12.68 -17.33
C LEU A 278 -11.33 12.33 -17.49
N ASP A 279 -11.66 11.42 -18.39
CA ASP A 279 -13.04 10.96 -18.58
C ASP A 279 -13.55 10.18 -17.37
N ILE A 280 -12.69 9.31 -16.77
CA ILE A 280 -13.00 8.65 -15.51
C ILE A 280 -13.32 9.68 -14.41
N TRP A 281 -12.53 10.73 -14.27
CA TRP A 281 -12.73 11.74 -13.23
C TRP A 281 -13.97 12.61 -13.49
N ARG A 282 -14.24 12.98 -14.76
CA ARG A 282 -15.47 13.69 -15.14
C ARG A 282 -16.72 12.87 -14.80
N THR A 283 -16.70 11.59 -15.16
CA THR A 283 -17.78 10.64 -14.83
C THR A 283 -17.91 10.44 -13.32
N SER A 284 -16.79 10.33 -12.58
CA SER A 284 -16.80 10.28 -11.11
C SER A 284 -17.48 11.49 -10.48
N VAL A 285 -17.21 12.70 -10.98
CA VAL A 285 -17.86 13.92 -10.51
C VAL A 285 -19.36 13.92 -10.83
N ALA A 286 -19.79 13.42 -12.00
CA ALA A 286 -21.19 13.29 -12.35
C ALA A 286 -21.91 12.31 -11.41
N MET A 287 -21.31 11.13 -11.13
CA MET A 287 -21.82 10.16 -10.17
C MET A 287 -21.97 10.78 -8.76
N PHE A 288 -20.95 11.47 -8.28
CA PHE A 288 -21.02 12.15 -6.98
C PHE A 288 -22.10 13.23 -6.92
N LYS A 289 -22.28 14.04 -7.98
CA LYS A 289 -23.33 15.05 -8.03
C LYS A 289 -24.74 14.46 -8.00
N ALA A 290 -24.93 13.27 -8.57
CA ALA A 290 -26.20 12.56 -8.54
C ALA A 290 -26.47 11.88 -7.17
N HIS A 291 -25.42 11.41 -6.49
CA HIS A 291 -25.51 10.71 -5.22
C HIS A 291 -24.57 11.33 -4.15
N PRO A 292 -24.82 12.58 -3.72
CA PRO A 292 -23.82 13.34 -2.94
C PRO A 292 -23.72 12.88 -1.48
N ILE A 293 -24.74 12.23 -0.90
CA ILE A 293 -24.81 11.89 0.52
C ILE A 293 -24.09 10.56 0.78
N ASN A 294 -24.58 9.47 0.19
CA ASN A 294 -24.11 8.09 0.42
C ASN A 294 -23.27 7.52 -0.74
N GLY A 295 -23.15 8.28 -1.86
CA GLY A 295 -22.52 7.78 -3.07
C GLY A 295 -23.38 6.73 -3.80
N VAL A 296 -22.80 6.06 -4.79
CA VAL A 296 -23.47 5.00 -5.57
C VAL A 296 -23.43 3.64 -4.89
N GLY A 297 -22.77 3.52 -3.76
CA GLY A 297 -22.53 2.28 -3.03
C GLY A 297 -21.09 1.78 -3.14
N VAL A 298 -20.56 1.22 -2.03
CA VAL A 298 -19.20 0.68 -1.99
C VAL A 298 -19.02 -0.42 -3.04
N ARG A 299 -17.97 -0.31 -3.88
CA ARG A 299 -17.66 -1.19 -5.01
C ARG A 299 -18.75 -1.27 -6.09
N ALA A 300 -19.75 -0.37 -6.06
CA ALA A 300 -20.76 -0.23 -7.10
C ALA A 300 -20.28 0.63 -8.29
N TYR A 301 -19.13 1.30 -8.18
CA TYR A 301 -18.57 2.23 -9.17
C TYR A 301 -18.67 1.71 -10.60
N ARG A 302 -18.12 0.52 -10.90
CA ARG A 302 -18.07 -0.07 -12.24
C ARG A 302 -19.45 -0.32 -12.85
N PHE A 303 -20.43 -0.69 -12.02
CA PHE A 303 -21.80 -0.98 -12.43
C PHE A 303 -22.59 0.30 -12.70
N ALA A 304 -22.33 1.36 -11.92
CA ALA A 304 -22.97 2.65 -12.08
C ALA A 304 -22.34 3.47 -13.22
N TYR A 305 -21.04 3.28 -13.52
CA TYR A 305 -20.27 4.09 -14.45
C TYR A 305 -20.94 4.29 -15.81
N PRO A 306 -21.47 3.25 -16.52
CA PRO A 306 -22.08 3.41 -17.83
C PRO A 306 -23.28 4.37 -17.86
N ALA A 307 -24.03 4.49 -16.75
CA ALA A 307 -25.18 5.37 -16.66
C ALA A 307 -24.81 6.87 -16.57
N PHE A 308 -23.56 7.19 -16.24
CA PHE A 308 -23.09 8.57 -16.04
C PHE A 308 -22.01 8.99 -17.05
N ALA A 309 -21.45 8.05 -17.79
CA ALA A 309 -20.45 8.28 -18.82
C ALA A 309 -21.11 8.64 -20.16
N PRO A 310 -20.42 9.38 -21.04
CA PRO A 310 -20.85 9.53 -22.43
C PRO A 310 -20.99 8.18 -23.15
N ALA A 311 -21.93 8.07 -24.10
CA ALA A 311 -22.19 6.82 -24.82
C ALA A 311 -20.97 6.29 -25.61
N ASN A 312 -20.06 7.17 -26.01
CA ASN A 312 -18.82 6.84 -26.71
C ASN A 312 -17.60 6.76 -25.79
N ASP A 313 -17.80 6.71 -24.47
CA ASP A 313 -16.72 6.54 -23.50
C ASP A 313 -15.96 5.24 -23.75
N HIS A 314 -14.63 5.33 -23.83
CA HIS A 314 -13.75 4.21 -24.12
C HIS A 314 -13.93 3.03 -23.13
N PHE A 315 -14.10 3.34 -21.84
CA PHE A 315 -14.22 2.33 -20.79
C PHE A 315 -15.57 1.61 -20.82
N VAL A 316 -16.61 2.28 -21.32
CA VAL A 316 -17.95 1.70 -21.54
C VAL A 316 -17.93 0.83 -22.78
N VAL A 317 -17.44 1.35 -23.91
CA VAL A 317 -17.38 0.61 -25.19
C VAL A 317 -16.49 -0.62 -25.09
N ALA A 318 -15.37 -0.54 -24.35
CA ALA A 318 -14.45 -1.65 -24.16
C ALA A 318 -14.83 -2.60 -23.02
N GLU A 319 -15.95 -2.35 -22.31
CA GLU A 319 -16.37 -3.13 -21.13
C GLU A 319 -15.21 -3.42 -20.19
N SER A 320 -14.45 -2.37 -19.85
CA SER A 320 -13.08 -2.45 -19.31
C SER A 320 -12.96 -3.20 -17.99
N CYS A 321 -14.05 -3.42 -17.27
CA CYS A 321 -14.05 -4.14 -16.00
C CYS A 321 -14.87 -5.45 -16.03
N GLY A 322 -15.66 -5.67 -17.05
CA GLY A 322 -16.54 -6.82 -17.25
C GLY A 322 -17.70 -6.48 -18.19
N GLU A 323 -18.44 -7.48 -18.62
CA GLU A 323 -19.59 -7.34 -19.48
C GLU A 323 -20.63 -6.39 -18.86
N GLY A 324 -21.02 -5.34 -19.61
CA GLY A 324 -21.90 -4.27 -19.14
C GLY A 324 -21.29 -3.35 -18.07
N GLU A 325 -20.02 -3.48 -17.76
CA GLU A 325 -19.32 -2.63 -16.76
C GLU A 325 -18.42 -1.60 -17.45
N GLY A 326 -18.28 -0.42 -16.84
CA GLY A 326 -17.37 0.62 -17.32
C GLY A 326 -15.99 0.56 -16.65
N ALA A 327 -15.43 1.74 -16.29
CA ALA A 327 -14.16 1.80 -15.57
C ALA A 327 -14.25 1.13 -14.20
N CYS A 328 -13.18 0.40 -13.80
CA CYS A 328 -13.19 -0.43 -12.59
C CYS A 328 -13.24 0.37 -11.28
N HIS A 329 -12.66 1.57 -11.26
CA HIS A 329 -12.59 2.50 -10.12
C HIS A 329 -12.10 3.88 -10.58
N ALA A 330 -12.21 4.89 -9.71
CA ALA A 330 -11.87 6.29 -10.04
C ALA A 330 -10.37 6.56 -10.26
N HIS A 331 -9.45 5.63 -9.99
CA HIS A 331 -8.00 5.85 -10.02
C HIS A 331 -7.52 7.07 -9.21
N HIS A 332 -8.31 7.48 -8.23
CA HIS A 332 -8.03 8.55 -7.27
C HIS A 332 -8.86 8.29 -6.01
N TRP A 333 -8.22 7.94 -4.89
CA TRP A 333 -8.95 7.43 -3.72
C TRP A 333 -9.97 8.41 -3.14
N VAL A 334 -9.70 9.73 -3.19
CA VAL A 334 -10.67 10.73 -2.71
C VAL A 334 -11.93 10.73 -3.58
N LEU A 335 -11.77 10.67 -4.92
CA LEU A 335 -12.91 10.54 -5.83
C LEU A 335 -13.62 9.19 -5.66
N GLU A 336 -12.88 8.10 -5.42
CA GLU A 336 -13.48 6.80 -5.15
C GLU A 336 -14.32 6.83 -3.87
N VAL A 337 -13.81 7.43 -2.78
CA VAL A 337 -14.56 7.62 -1.55
C VAL A 337 -15.79 8.49 -1.78
N LEU A 338 -15.66 9.63 -2.48
CA LEU A 338 -16.79 10.52 -2.79
C LEU A 338 -17.83 9.83 -3.66
N THR A 339 -17.43 9.12 -4.70
CA THR A 339 -18.38 8.47 -5.61
C THR A 339 -19.03 7.24 -4.99
N GLU A 340 -18.27 6.41 -4.28
CA GLU A 340 -18.79 5.16 -3.70
C GLU A 340 -19.49 5.36 -2.35
N THR A 341 -19.04 6.32 -1.52
CA THR A 341 -19.55 6.50 -0.13
C THR A 341 -20.04 7.91 0.19
N GLY A 342 -20.02 8.79 -0.80
CA GLY A 342 -20.56 10.14 -0.67
C GLY A 342 -19.82 11.04 0.32
N THR A 343 -20.47 12.15 0.64
CA THR A 343 -19.95 13.11 1.64
C THR A 343 -19.85 12.50 3.03
N LEU A 344 -20.79 11.64 3.42
CA LEU A 344 -20.76 10.96 4.72
C LEU A 344 -19.51 10.07 4.84
N GLY A 345 -19.17 9.32 3.80
CA GLY A 345 -17.95 8.52 3.78
C GLY A 345 -16.70 9.37 3.86
N LEU A 346 -16.65 10.50 3.13
CA LEU A 346 -15.51 11.41 3.20
C LEU A 346 -15.36 12.04 4.59
N LEU A 347 -16.44 12.42 5.25
CA LEU A 347 -16.39 12.98 6.62
C LEU A 347 -15.87 11.97 7.63
N LEU A 348 -16.29 10.70 7.55
CA LEU A 348 -15.74 9.62 8.36
C LEU A 348 -14.24 9.43 8.13
N TRP A 349 -13.81 9.52 6.88
CA TRP A 349 -12.39 9.46 6.51
C TRP A 349 -11.58 10.62 7.06
N LEU A 350 -12.05 11.84 6.91
CA LEU A 350 -11.39 13.03 7.46
C LEU A 350 -11.31 12.95 8.99
N GLY A 351 -12.37 12.45 9.64
CA GLY A 351 -12.38 12.14 11.07
C GLY A 351 -11.32 11.10 11.45
N ALA A 352 -11.20 10.01 10.69
CA ALA A 352 -10.17 8.99 10.89
C ALA A 352 -8.75 9.56 10.72
N ILE A 353 -8.51 10.37 9.68
CA ILE A 353 -7.23 11.06 9.47
C ILE A 353 -6.93 12.00 10.65
N GLY A 354 -7.93 12.77 11.10
CA GLY A 354 -7.79 13.65 12.28
C GLY A 354 -7.41 12.86 13.55
N MET A 355 -8.06 11.72 13.80
CA MET A 355 -7.72 10.83 14.91
C MET A 355 -6.31 10.24 14.78
N ALA A 356 -5.91 9.82 13.58
CA ALA A 356 -4.56 9.31 13.32
C ALA A 356 -3.50 10.39 13.59
N VAL A 357 -3.72 11.62 13.10
CA VAL A 357 -2.83 12.77 13.36
C VAL A 357 -2.77 13.09 14.85
N ALA A 358 -3.90 13.10 15.56
CA ALA A 358 -3.95 13.33 17.00
C ALA A 358 -3.19 12.24 17.77
N ALA A 359 -3.34 10.96 17.41
CA ALA A 359 -2.58 9.86 18.00
C ALA A 359 -1.08 10.02 17.76
N TRP A 360 -0.68 10.34 16.52
CA TRP A 360 0.72 10.60 16.17
C TRP A 360 1.34 11.75 16.97
N ARG A 361 0.59 12.83 17.20
CA ARG A 361 1.08 13.99 17.98
C ARG A 361 1.22 13.68 19.46
N ARG A 362 0.37 12.79 20.02
CA ARG A 362 0.38 12.41 21.43
C ARG A 362 1.51 11.47 21.82
N VAL A 363 2.02 10.67 20.89
CA VAL A 363 3.13 9.75 21.18
C VAL A 363 4.48 10.46 21.16
N GLY A 364 5.46 9.95 21.94
CA GLY A 364 6.80 10.52 22.02
C GLY A 364 7.63 10.33 20.76
N ALA A 365 8.76 11.04 20.67
CA ALA A 365 9.64 11.00 19.51
C ALA A 365 10.17 9.57 19.19
N GLN A 366 10.46 8.77 20.22
CA GLN A 366 10.91 7.38 20.03
C GLN A 366 9.82 6.51 19.39
N ALA A 367 8.56 6.65 19.82
CA ALA A 367 7.44 5.91 19.22
C ALA A 367 7.23 6.33 17.77
N ARG A 368 7.34 7.62 17.45
CA ARG A 368 7.31 8.12 16.07
C ARG A 368 8.45 7.57 15.23
N ALA A 369 9.67 7.51 15.78
CA ALA A 369 10.82 6.94 15.09
C ALA A 369 10.63 5.44 14.78
N ARG A 370 10.08 4.66 15.74
CA ARG A 370 9.74 3.24 15.52
C ARG A 370 8.67 3.05 14.45
N ALA A 371 7.65 3.90 14.44
CA ALA A 371 6.55 3.84 13.49
C ALA A 371 6.91 4.49 12.13
N PHE A 372 8.09 5.11 11.96
CA PHE A 372 8.46 5.83 10.74
C PHE A 372 8.29 5.02 9.45
N PRO A 373 8.83 3.77 9.31
CA PRO A 373 8.71 3.03 8.06
C PRO A 373 7.26 2.76 7.65
N VAL A 374 6.43 2.33 8.61
CA VAL A 374 5.01 2.04 8.33
C VAL A 374 4.19 3.31 8.13
N SER A 375 4.54 4.43 8.81
CA SER A 375 3.90 5.73 8.57
C SER A 375 4.16 6.24 7.16
N LEU A 376 5.39 6.08 6.70
CA LEU A 376 5.77 6.46 5.34
C LEU A 376 5.08 5.58 4.30
N ALA A 377 5.00 4.26 4.54
CA ALA A 377 4.27 3.32 3.68
C ALA A 377 2.78 3.70 3.57
N LEU A 378 2.10 3.98 4.69
CA LEU A 378 0.71 4.45 4.69
C LEU A 378 0.55 5.80 3.99
N GLY A 379 1.43 6.76 4.27
CA GLY A 379 1.40 8.09 3.66
C GLY A 379 1.52 8.02 2.14
N VAL A 380 2.43 7.18 1.64
CA VAL A 380 2.62 6.97 0.19
C VAL A 380 1.48 6.16 -0.42
N MET A 381 0.96 5.16 0.28
CA MET A 381 -0.21 4.40 -0.17
C MET A 381 -1.42 5.31 -0.34
N LEU A 382 -1.68 6.20 0.63
CA LEU A 382 -2.81 7.14 0.63
C LEU A 382 -2.49 8.47 -0.09
N PHE A 383 -1.35 8.55 -0.79
CA PHE A 383 -1.05 9.74 -1.58
C PHE A 383 -2.07 9.89 -2.73
N PRO A 384 -2.71 11.06 -2.90
CA PRO A 384 -3.82 11.21 -3.85
C PRO A 384 -3.49 10.78 -5.28
N LEU A 385 -2.26 11.01 -5.73
CA LEU A 385 -1.80 10.61 -7.07
C LEU A 385 -1.29 9.16 -7.14
N ASN A 386 -1.46 8.35 -6.10
CA ASN A 386 -1.28 6.90 -6.18
C ASN A 386 -2.49 6.27 -6.89
N THR A 387 -2.51 6.42 -8.19
CA THR A 387 -3.64 6.06 -9.06
C THR A 387 -3.88 4.55 -9.22
N HIS A 388 -3.06 3.71 -8.61
CA HIS A 388 -3.27 2.26 -8.57
C HIS A 388 -4.07 1.79 -7.36
N LEU A 389 -4.26 2.67 -6.37
CA LEU A 389 -5.04 2.34 -5.19
C LEU A 389 -6.54 2.27 -5.56
N ALA A 390 -7.08 1.06 -5.56
CA ALA A 390 -8.53 0.81 -5.53
C ALA A 390 -8.91 0.54 -4.07
N PHE A 391 -9.44 1.56 -3.41
CA PHE A 391 -9.46 1.68 -1.95
C PHE A 391 -10.25 0.58 -1.23
N TYR A 392 -11.43 0.24 -1.76
CA TYR A 392 -12.27 -0.83 -1.22
C TYR A 392 -12.08 -2.19 -1.92
N SER A 393 -11.04 -2.33 -2.77
CA SER A 393 -10.76 -3.62 -3.37
C SER A 393 -10.18 -4.62 -2.36
N ALA A 394 -10.43 -5.91 -2.58
CA ALA A 394 -9.97 -6.95 -1.67
C ALA A 394 -8.46 -6.94 -1.45
N TRP A 395 -7.68 -6.69 -2.51
CA TRP A 395 -6.22 -6.75 -2.45
C TRP A 395 -5.61 -5.50 -1.78
N TRP A 396 -6.01 -4.30 -2.24
CA TRP A 396 -5.51 -3.04 -1.68
C TRP A 396 -6.06 -2.78 -0.27
N GLY A 397 -7.32 -3.12 -0.02
CA GLY A 397 -7.91 -3.03 1.31
C GLY A 397 -7.23 -3.95 2.32
N LEU A 398 -6.80 -5.17 1.89
CA LEU A 398 -6.02 -6.07 2.74
C LEU A 398 -4.67 -5.45 3.11
N LEU A 399 -3.92 -4.92 2.12
CA LEU A 399 -2.63 -4.27 2.36
C LEU A 399 -2.79 -3.02 3.23
N PHE A 400 -3.84 -2.21 3.00
CA PHE A 400 -4.17 -1.05 3.82
C PHE A 400 -4.44 -1.45 5.28
N ALA A 401 -5.31 -2.43 5.50
CA ALA A 401 -5.64 -2.89 6.85
C ALA A 401 -4.44 -3.50 7.58
N TRP A 402 -3.58 -4.21 6.84
CA TRP A 402 -2.32 -4.75 7.36
C TRP A 402 -1.38 -3.62 7.81
N LEU A 403 -1.16 -2.63 6.96
CA LEU A 403 -0.32 -1.46 7.29
C LEU A 403 -0.91 -0.65 8.45
N LEU A 404 -2.23 -0.47 8.49
CA LEU A 404 -2.91 0.26 9.55
C LEU A 404 -2.79 -0.45 10.90
N GLY A 405 -2.98 -1.78 10.92
CA GLY A 405 -2.78 -2.61 12.11
C GLY A 405 -1.34 -2.54 12.62
N LEU A 406 -0.37 -2.64 11.70
CA LEU A 406 1.04 -2.50 12.00
C LEU A 406 1.39 -1.11 12.54
N TRP A 407 0.81 -0.05 11.98
CA TRP A 407 1.02 1.32 12.43
C TRP A 407 0.47 1.54 13.85
N CYS A 408 -0.74 1.09 14.12
CA CYS A 408 -1.32 1.16 15.45
C CYS A 408 -0.51 0.36 16.48
N ALA A 409 0.01 -0.81 16.10
CA ALA A 409 0.93 -1.58 16.96
C ALA A 409 2.24 -0.82 17.20
N ALA A 410 2.87 -0.29 16.15
CA ALA A 410 4.16 0.39 16.24
C ALA A 410 4.16 1.65 17.10
N LEU A 411 3.04 2.40 17.13
CA LEU A 411 2.90 3.59 17.97
C LEU A 411 2.91 3.27 19.47
N TYR A 412 2.38 2.09 19.86
CA TYR A 412 2.18 1.72 21.27
C TYR A 412 3.01 0.52 21.71
N VAL A 413 3.95 0.08 20.89
CA VAL A 413 4.89 -0.98 21.26
C VAL A 413 5.77 -0.53 22.44
N GLN A 414 5.97 -1.45 23.37
CA GLN A 414 6.85 -1.19 24.52
C GLN A 414 8.32 -1.18 24.10
N PRO A 415 9.13 -0.23 24.62
CA PRO A 415 10.57 -0.27 24.43
C PRO A 415 11.15 -1.58 24.94
N ASN A 416 12.30 -1.99 24.40
CA ASN A 416 13.06 -3.08 24.99
C ASN A 416 13.37 -2.69 26.45
N ALA A 417 13.25 -3.64 27.37
CA ALA A 417 13.73 -3.43 28.73
C ALA A 417 15.20 -2.98 28.63
N ALA A 418 15.52 -1.83 29.19
CA ALA A 418 16.91 -1.42 29.33
C ALA A 418 17.62 -2.62 29.99
N HIS A 419 18.73 -3.09 29.41
CA HIS A 419 19.61 -4.01 30.11
C HIS A 419 19.99 -3.28 31.41
N GLY A 420 19.36 -3.74 32.49
CA GLY A 420 19.60 -3.15 33.79
C GLY A 420 21.10 -3.15 34.02
N ASP A 421 21.63 -2.01 34.37
CA ASP A 421 22.92 -1.90 35.02
C ASP A 421 22.98 -2.92 36.17
N VAL A 422 23.54 -4.10 35.87
CA VAL A 422 24.09 -4.94 36.92
C VAL A 422 25.46 -4.36 37.21
N ARG A 423 25.48 -3.24 37.93
CA ARG A 423 26.60 -2.77 38.72
C ARG A 423 26.06 -2.54 40.13
N ALA A 424 26.18 -3.53 40.94
CA ALA A 424 26.29 -3.44 42.39
C ALA A 424 27.39 -4.42 42.83
#